data_41218d426f1ba62497bbcbc1e60cccc4
#
_entry.id   41218d426f1ba62497bbcbc1e60cccc4
#
_cell.length_a   1.000
_cell.length_b   1.000
_cell.length_c   1.000
_cell.angle_alpha   90.00
_cell.angle_beta   90.00
_cell.angle_gamma   90.00
#
_symmetry.space_group_name_H-M   'P 1'
#
loop_
_entity.id
_entity.type
_entity.pdbx_description
1 polymer ?
#
loop_
_entity_poly.entity_id
_entity_poly.type
_entity_poly.pdbx_seq_one_letter_code
_entity_poly.pdbx_strand_id
1 'polypeptide(L)'
;MEKLNETIINDRVETTLTTHDFYYDLPDELIAQFPSAERDMCKLMVLDRENETVDHKVFRDIIDYLNPEDMLVVNSSKVIPARLLGVTEKTGASMELLLLRMLDSGEWETLVRPGKRAKVGASFDFGGILKATVTDVVDGGNRVVRFDYDTEKYKTVYEVLDAIGNMPLPPYITKRLENKSDYQTVYAKEEGSAAAPTAGLHFTPELLERIKAKGVGYGEVTLHVGLGTFRPVKVDKIEEHLMHGEYFHITDEVAREINERRAKGGRIIAVGTTSCRVLESVSTPDGKVHPIDGETSIFIYPGYKFKAVDALITNFHLPESTLIMLVSALAGKEFVMNAYETAVKEKYRFFSFGDAMLIV
;
A
#
# COMPACT_ATOMS: atom_id res chain seq x y z
N MET A 1 12.25 13.76 -21.33
CA MET A 1 11.80 13.59 -19.93
C MET A 1 13.05 13.36 -19.10
N GLU A 2 13.43 14.34 -18.30
CA GLU A 2 14.50 14.14 -17.31
C GLU A 2 13.96 13.18 -16.24
N LYS A 3 14.60 12.01 -16.11
CA LYS A 3 14.38 11.13 -14.97
C LYS A 3 14.98 11.83 -13.76
N LEU A 4 14.13 12.32 -12.88
CA LEU A 4 14.57 12.68 -11.53
C LEU A 4 14.97 11.38 -10.82
N ASN A 5 16.28 11.10 -10.82
CA ASN A 5 16.87 9.95 -10.11
C ASN A 5 16.98 10.21 -8.59
N GLU A 6 16.28 11.20 -8.07
CA GLU A 6 16.31 11.55 -6.66
C GLU A 6 15.05 11.02 -5.96
N THR A 7 15.25 10.33 -4.85
CA THR A 7 14.15 9.90 -3.98
C THR A 7 13.47 11.14 -3.41
N ILE A 8 12.15 11.24 -3.59
CA ILE A 8 11.37 12.36 -3.05
C ILE A 8 11.22 12.17 -1.53
N ILE A 9 11.78 13.11 -0.78
CA ILE A 9 11.73 13.18 0.67
C ILE A 9 11.08 14.51 1.05
N ASN A 10 10.09 14.50 1.93
CA ASN A 10 9.55 15.75 2.47
C ASN A 10 10.45 16.33 3.56
N ASP A 11 10.39 17.64 3.73
CA ASP A 11 11.01 18.31 4.88
C ASP A 11 10.40 17.74 6.17
N ARG A 12 11.26 17.47 7.15
CA ARG A 12 10.81 17.00 8.44
C ARG A 12 10.11 18.13 9.18
N VAL A 13 8.95 17.80 9.75
CA VAL A 13 8.21 18.72 10.62
C VAL A 13 8.70 18.51 12.05
N GLU A 14 9.18 19.56 12.71
CA GLU A 14 9.55 19.49 14.12
C GLU A 14 8.32 19.12 14.96
N THR A 15 8.45 18.12 15.82
CA THR A 15 7.37 17.65 16.67
C THR A 15 7.92 17.05 17.96
N THR A 16 7.12 17.10 19.01
CA THR A 16 7.40 16.41 20.27
C THR A 16 6.72 15.05 20.37
N LEU A 17 5.99 14.65 19.31
CA LEU A 17 5.25 13.40 19.29
C LEU A 17 6.18 12.18 19.28
N THR A 18 5.77 11.18 20.03
CA THR A 18 6.40 9.87 20.10
C THR A 18 5.55 8.83 19.38
N THR A 19 6.14 7.69 19.08
CA THR A 19 5.42 6.55 18.51
C THR A 19 4.25 6.13 19.42
N HIS A 20 4.46 6.18 20.75
CA HIS A 20 3.44 5.81 21.75
C HIS A 20 2.22 6.75 21.79
N ASP A 21 2.33 7.97 21.30
CA ASP A 21 1.18 8.89 21.15
C ASP A 21 0.10 8.41 20.20
N PHE A 22 0.39 7.35 19.42
CA PHE A 22 -0.51 6.69 18.47
C PHE A 22 -0.89 5.27 18.91
N TYR A 23 -0.71 4.97 20.19
CA TYR A 23 -1.12 3.72 20.79
C TYR A 23 -2.62 3.73 21.08
N TYR A 24 -3.28 2.63 20.80
CA TYR A 24 -4.62 2.28 21.27
C TYR A 24 -4.70 0.77 21.50
N ASP A 25 -5.57 0.35 22.38
CA ASP A 25 -5.78 -1.08 22.66
C ASP A 25 -6.60 -1.72 21.54
N LEU A 26 -6.01 -2.68 20.83
CA LEU A 26 -6.65 -3.40 19.73
C LEU A 26 -6.75 -4.89 20.07
N PRO A 27 -7.96 -5.41 20.36
CA PRO A 27 -8.18 -6.83 20.54
C PRO A 27 -7.87 -7.63 19.27
N ASP A 28 -7.14 -8.75 19.40
CA ASP A 28 -6.72 -9.60 18.29
C ASP A 28 -7.90 -10.13 17.46
N GLU A 29 -9.06 -10.36 18.11
CA GLU A 29 -10.29 -10.83 17.45
C GLU A 29 -10.88 -9.82 16.45
N LEU A 30 -10.51 -8.54 16.54
CA LEU A 30 -10.94 -7.52 15.58
C LEU A 30 -10.04 -7.47 14.33
N ILE A 31 -8.92 -8.18 14.32
CA ILE A 31 -8.04 -8.27 13.16
C ILE A 31 -8.64 -9.23 12.12
N ALA A 32 -9.12 -8.67 11.01
CA ALA A 32 -9.79 -9.44 9.98
C ALA A 32 -8.84 -10.42 9.28
N GLN A 33 -9.21 -11.70 9.26
CA GLN A 33 -8.43 -12.77 8.63
C GLN A 33 -8.92 -13.08 7.20
N PHE A 34 -10.13 -12.67 6.85
CA PHE A 34 -10.77 -12.88 5.55
C PHE A 34 -11.51 -11.62 5.11
N PRO A 35 -11.61 -11.37 3.79
CA PRO A 35 -12.43 -10.28 3.29
C PRO A 35 -13.90 -10.47 3.63
N SER A 36 -14.69 -9.41 3.49
CA SER A 36 -16.16 -9.50 3.54
C SER A 36 -16.66 -10.37 2.38
N ALA A 37 -17.74 -11.14 2.59
CA ALA A 37 -18.34 -11.94 1.52
C ALA A 37 -18.73 -11.09 0.31
N GLU A 38 -19.27 -9.90 0.57
CA GLU A 38 -19.45 -8.85 -0.43
C GLU A 38 -18.53 -7.68 -0.03
N ARG A 39 -17.63 -7.28 -0.95
CA ARG A 39 -16.57 -6.30 -0.65
C ARG A 39 -17.11 -4.95 -0.18
N ASP A 40 -18.17 -4.46 -0.85
CA ASP A 40 -18.78 -3.16 -0.58
C ASP A 40 -19.82 -3.17 0.55
N MET A 41 -20.01 -4.32 1.21
CA MET A 41 -20.88 -4.47 2.40
C MET A 41 -20.12 -4.36 3.72
N CYS A 42 -18.82 -4.11 3.72
CA CYS A 42 -18.08 -3.81 4.95
C CYS A 42 -18.60 -2.50 5.59
N LYS A 43 -18.35 -2.32 6.88
CA LYS A 43 -18.68 -1.06 7.57
C LYS A 43 -17.83 0.08 7.02
N LEU A 44 -18.42 1.28 7.00
CA LEU A 44 -17.73 2.53 6.69
C LEU A 44 -17.90 3.50 7.86
N MET A 45 -16.80 3.95 8.42
CA MET A 45 -16.78 5.07 9.35
C MET A 45 -16.45 6.34 8.59
N VAL A 46 -17.35 7.34 8.63
CA VAL A 46 -17.13 8.63 7.99
C VAL A 46 -16.71 9.63 9.06
N LEU A 47 -15.56 10.25 8.87
CA LEU A 47 -15.01 11.31 9.70
C LEU A 47 -15.15 12.65 8.98
N ASP A 48 -16.00 13.52 9.48
CA ASP A 48 -16.08 14.92 9.07
C ASP A 48 -15.12 15.74 9.94
N ARG A 49 -14.01 16.20 9.34
CA ARG A 49 -12.94 16.95 10.03
C ARG A 49 -13.35 18.35 10.43
N GLU A 50 -14.27 18.97 9.67
CA GLU A 50 -14.68 20.35 9.92
C GLU A 50 -15.63 20.42 11.11
N ASN A 51 -16.54 19.44 11.23
CA ASN A 51 -17.54 19.38 12.29
C ASN A 51 -17.15 18.44 13.44
N GLU A 52 -16.03 17.72 13.33
CA GLU A 52 -15.57 16.69 14.25
C GLU A 52 -16.66 15.64 14.56
N THR A 53 -17.40 15.20 13.53
CA THR A 53 -18.46 14.21 13.66
C THR A 53 -18.09 12.87 13.04
N VAL A 54 -18.67 11.80 13.59
CA VAL A 54 -18.47 10.42 13.14
C VAL A 54 -19.82 9.82 12.76
N ASP A 55 -19.93 9.38 11.51
CA ASP A 55 -21.08 8.62 11.01
C ASP A 55 -20.72 7.15 10.78
N HIS A 56 -21.69 6.26 10.97
CA HIS A 56 -21.55 4.82 10.72
C HIS A 56 -22.42 4.42 9.54
N LYS A 57 -21.81 3.88 8.51
CA LYS A 57 -22.43 3.52 7.21
C LYS A 57 -21.95 2.15 6.74
N VAL A 58 -22.40 1.76 5.57
CA VAL A 58 -21.88 0.64 4.79
C VAL A 58 -21.06 1.20 3.62
N PHE A 59 -20.00 0.51 3.18
CA PHE A 59 -19.06 1.07 2.20
C PHE A 59 -19.74 1.46 0.89
N ARG A 60 -20.76 0.73 0.44
CA ARG A 60 -21.52 1.11 -0.77
C ARG A 60 -22.18 2.49 -0.72
N ASP A 61 -22.42 3.02 0.49
CA ASP A 61 -23.00 4.34 0.70
C ASP A 61 -21.98 5.47 0.46
N ILE A 62 -20.72 5.14 0.19
CA ILE A 62 -19.66 6.12 -0.10
C ILE A 62 -20.03 7.05 -1.24
N ILE A 63 -20.84 6.56 -2.19
CA ILE A 63 -21.32 7.34 -3.33
C ILE A 63 -22.10 8.60 -2.89
N ASP A 64 -22.73 8.58 -1.74
CA ASP A 64 -23.51 9.70 -1.21
C ASP A 64 -22.63 10.87 -0.74
N TYR A 65 -21.35 10.58 -0.45
CA TYR A 65 -20.34 11.55 -0.03
C TYR A 65 -19.49 12.11 -1.19
N LEU A 66 -19.74 11.68 -2.43
CA LEU A 66 -19.01 12.11 -3.62
C LEU A 66 -19.84 13.07 -4.43
N ASN A 67 -19.21 14.14 -4.94
CA ASN A 67 -19.82 15.09 -5.87
C ASN A 67 -19.33 14.81 -7.32
N PRO A 68 -20.10 15.19 -8.34
CA PRO A 68 -19.71 14.99 -9.75
C PRO A 68 -18.35 15.60 -10.11
N GLU A 69 -17.97 16.70 -9.45
CA GLU A 69 -16.71 17.40 -9.69
C GLU A 69 -15.51 16.71 -9.02
N ASP A 70 -15.75 15.84 -8.02
CA ASP A 70 -14.70 15.13 -7.30
C ASP A 70 -13.96 14.15 -8.21
N MET A 71 -12.75 13.75 -7.79
CA MET A 71 -11.96 12.73 -8.46
C MET A 71 -11.45 11.68 -7.46
N LEU A 72 -11.76 10.42 -7.72
CA LEU A 72 -11.12 9.29 -7.03
C LEU A 72 -9.78 8.98 -7.68
N VAL A 73 -8.71 8.92 -6.86
CA VAL A 73 -7.39 8.48 -7.31
C VAL A 73 -7.04 7.18 -6.61
N VAL A 74 -6.89 6.12 -7.39
CA VAL A 74 -6.63 4.75 -6.90
C VAL A 74 -5.21 4.31 -7.24
N ASN A 75 -4.67 3.37 -6.47
CA ASN A 75 -3.41 2.71 -6.79
C ASN A 75 -3.69 1.41 -7.56
N SER A 76 -3.32 1.36 -8.84
CA SER A 76 -3.54 0.22 -9.73
C SER A 76 -2.47 -0.86 -9.66
N SER A 77 -1.54 -0.79 -8.68
CA SER A 77 -0.51 -1.81 -8.54
C SER A 77 -1.10 -3.19 -8.27
N LYS A 78 -0.51 -4.21 -8.92
CA LYS A 78 -0.89 -5.61 -8.81
C LYS A 78 0.11 -6.36 -7.95
N VAL A 79 -0.40 -7.08 -6.96
CA VAL A 79 0.45 -7.92 -6.10
C VAL A 79 0.92 -9.13 -6.90
N ILE A 80 2.22 -9.35 -6.90
CA ILE A 80 2.81 -10.54 -7.48
C ILE A 80 2.89 -11.66 -6.44
N PRO A 81 2.84 -12.94 -6.82
CA PRO A 81 3.05 -14.08 -5.91
C PRO A 81 4.53 -14.15 -5.49
N ALA A 82 4.98 -13.16 -4.74
CA ALA A 82 6.38 -12.86 -4.43
C ALA A 82 7.01 -13.82 -3.40
N ARG A 83 6.22 -14.70 -2.78
CA ARG A 83 6.70 -15.63 -1.76
C ARG A 83 6.97 -17.01 -2.37
N LEU A 84 8.24 -17.37 -2.47
CA LEU A 84 8.70 -18.64 -3.05
C LEU A 84 9.18 -19.59 -1.95
N LEU A 85 8.68 -20.82 -1.97
CA LEU A 85 9.08 -21.88 -1.06
C LEU A 85 9.85 -22.94 -1.85
N GLY A 86 11.09 -23.19 -1.47
CA GLY A 86 11.98 -24.12 -2.19
C GLY A 86 13.00 -24.76 -1.27
N VAL A 87 14.04 -25.31 -1.86
CA VAL A 87 15.11 -25.98 -1.15
C VAL A 87 16.49 -25.52 -1.64
N THR A 88 17.49 -25.65 -0.78
CA THR A 88 18.88 -25.45 -1.21
C THR A 88 19.32 -26.60 -2.10
N GLU A 89 19.93 -26.35 -3.26
CA GLU A 89 20.42 -27.42 -4.17
C GLU A 89 21.40 -28.38 -3.51
N LYS A 90 22.28 -27.87 -2.63
CA LYS A 90 23.33 -28.67 -2.00
C LYS A 90 22.83 -29.65 -0.93
N THR A 91 21.80 -29.28 -0.18
CA THR A 91 21.43 -30.03 1.03
C THR A 91 19.97 -30.44 1.09
N GLY A 92 19.14 -29.99 0.15
CA GLY A 92 17.68 -30.17 0.18
C GLY A 92 16.97 -29.45 1.34
N ALA A 93 17.68 -28.57 2.04
CA ALA A 93 17.09 -27.89 3.19
C ALA A 93 16.11 -26.81 2.75
N SER A 94 14.95 -26.73 3.42
CA SER A 94 13.89 -25.75 3.12
C SER A 94 14.40 -24.33 3.15
N MET A 95 13.94 -23.54 2.17
CA MET A 95 14.25 -22.13 1.99
C MET A 95 12.99 -21.36 1.61
N GLU A 96 12.93 -20.13 2.03
CA GLU A 96 11.92 -19.16 1.63
C GLU A 96 12.60 -17.92 1.03
N LEU A 97 12.20 -17.55 -0.18
CA LEU A 97 12.51 -16.26 -0.78
C LEU A 97 11.25 -15.41 -0.80
N LEU A 98 11.42 -14.15 -0.43
CA LEU A 98 10.37 -13.15 -0.54
C LEU A 98 10.92 -12.00 -1.39
N LEU A 99 10.37 -11.85 -2.59
CA LEU A 99 10.78 -10.84 -3.56
C LEU A 99 10.39 -9.45 -3.07
N LEU A 100 11.30 -8.49 -3.16
CA LEU A 100 11.10 -7.10 -2.74
C LEU A 100 10.92 -6.18 -3.93
N ARG A 101 11.89 -6.19 -4.84
CA ARG A 101 11.89 -5.40 -6.07
C ARG A 101 12.79 -6.02 -7.13
N MET A 102 12.46 -5.77 -8.38
CA MET A 102 13.34 -6.05 -9.52
C MET A 102 14.30 -4.88 -9.70
N LEU A 103 15.55 -5.21 -9.96
CA LEU A 103 16.61 -4.24 -10.25
C LEU A 103 16.71 -4.01 -11.77
N ASP A 104 17.33 -2.92 -12.18
CA ASP A 104 17.57 -2.62 -13.62
C ASP A 104 18.35 -3.71 -14.35
N SER A 105 19.14 -4.50 -13.62
CA SER A 105 19.86 -5.67 -14.14
C SER A 105 18.95 -6.87 -14.47
N GLY A 106 17.66 -6.83 -14.11
CA GLY A 106 16.72 -7.98 -14.16
C GLY A 106 16.86 -8.95 -12.99
N GLU A 107 17.80 -8.71 -12.07
CA GLU A 107 17.91 -9.46 -10.82
C GLU A 107 16.91 -8.97 -9.78
N TRP A 108 16.70 -9.75 -8.72
CA TRP A 108 15.73 -9.39 -7.68
C TRP A 108 16.40 -9.21 -6.32
N GLU A 109 16.09 -8.09 -5.67
CA GLU A 109 16.34 -7.93 -4.26
C GLU A 109 15.31 -8.74 -3.46
N THR A 110 15.78 -9.54 -2.49
CA THR A 110 14.94 -10.52 -1.78
C THR A 110 15.28 -10.61 -0.31
N LEU A 111 14.28 -10.92 0.52
CA LEU A 111 14.49 -11.49 1.85
C LEU A 111 14.59 -13.00 1.74
N VAL A 112 15.57 -13.60 2.43
CA VAL A 112 15.78 -15.04 2.42
C VAL A 112 15.76 -15.61 3.83
N ARG A 113 15.00 -16.68 4.03
CA ARG A 113 14.92 -17.42 5.30
C ARG A 113 15.25 -18.91 5.09
N PRO A 114 16.20 -19.47 5.87
CA PRO A 114 17.10 -18.81 6.81
C PRO A 114 18.27 -18.11 6.10
N GLY A 115 18.54 -16.84 6.42
CA GLY A 115 19.57 -16.01 5.76
C GLY A 115 21.00 -16.55 5.88
N LYS A 116 21.33 -17.34 6.91
CA LYS A 116 22.66 -17.95 7.10
C LYS A 116 23.07 -18.89 5.95
N ARG A 117 22.11 -19.44 5.21
CA ARG A 117 22.33 -20.36 4.07
C ARG A 117 22.44 -19.63 2.73
N ALA A 118 22.08 -18.37 2.67
CA ALA A 118 22.03 -17.55 1.46
C ALA A 118 23.28 -16.68 1.34
N LYS A 119 24.45 -17.29 1.19
CA LYS A 119 25.70 -16.62 0.85
C LYS A 119 25.80 -16.43 -0.66
N VAL A 120 26.60 -15.47 -1.12
CA VAL A 120 26.90 -15.31 -2.54
C VAL A 120 27.34 -16.65 -3.15
N GLY A 121 26.77 -16.99 -4.31
CA GLY A 121 26.94 -18.27 -5.00
C GLY A 121 26.07 -19.41 -4.48
N ALA A 122 25.25 -19.21 -3.45
CA ALA A 122 24.27 -20.20 -3.03
C ALA A 122 23.12 -20.29 -4.05
N SER A 123 22.66 -21.51 -4.33
CA SER A 123 21.57 -21.78 -5.28
C SER A 123 20.42 -22.50 -4.61
N PHE A 124 19.22 -22.16 -5.06
CA PHE A 124 17.95 -22.66 -4.54
C PHE A 124 17.10 -23.18 -5.70
N ASP A 125 16.43 -24.30 -5.48
CA ASP A 125 15.50 -24.91 -6.42
C ASP A 125 14.05 -24.76 -5.94
N PHE A 126 13.19 -24.38 -6.85
CA PHE A 126 11.76 -24.20 -6.63
C PHE A 126 10.97 -25.16 -7.52
N GLY A 127 11.02 -26.44 -7.15
CA GLY A 127 10.25 -27.50 -7.80
C GLY A 127 10.70 -27.82 -9.23
N GLY A 128 11.96 -27.58 -9.58
CA GLY A 128 12.51 -27.79 -10.92
C GLY A 128 12.00 -26.79 -11.97
N ILE A 129 11.21 -25.80 -11.57
CA ILE A 129 10.63 -24.81 -12.48
C ILE A 129 11.49 -23.52 -12.47
N LEU A 130 11.94 -23.11 -11.31
CA LEU A 130 12.75 -21.91 -11.12
C LEU A 130 13.98 -22.25 -10.28
N LYS A 131 15.12 -21.74 -10.71
CA LYS A 131 16.35 -21.72 -9.92
C LYS A 131 16.72 -20.29 -9.57
N ALA A 132 17.10 -20.03 -8.31
CA ALA A 132 17.62 -18.75 -7.88
C ALA A 132 19.06 -18.90 -7.41
N THR A 133 19.95 -18.02 -7.89
CA THR A 133 21.35 -17.96 -7.45
C THR A 133 21.62 -16.62 -6.80
N VAL A 134 22.15 -16.61 -5.58
CA VAL A 134 22.53 -15.39 -4.87
C VAL A 134 23.76 -14.79 -5.54
N THR A 135 23.62 -13.55 -6.03
CA THR A 135 24.69 -12.79 -6.69
C THR A 135 25.33 -11.76 -5.78
N ASP A 136 24.54 -11.23 -4.81
CA ASP A 136 25.06 -10.23 -3.86
C ASP A 136 24.30 -10.26 -2.52
N VAL A 137 24.87 -9.56 -1.53
CA VAL A 137 24.28 -9.30 -0.21
C VAL A 137 24.32 -7.81 0.03
N VAL A 138 23.17 -7.18 0.08
CA VAL A 138 23.04 -5.73 0.21
C VAL A 138 22.66 -5.32 1.63
N ASP A 139 22.58 -4.01 1.87
CA ASP A 139 22.24 -3.42 3.16
C ASP A 139 20.96 -4.00 3.77
N GLY A 140 20.93 -4.07 5.11
CA GLY A 140 19.82 -4.71 5.83
C GLY A 140 19.80 -6.23 5.76
N GLY A 141 20.81 -6.84 5.11
CA GLY A 141 20.93 -8.30 4.99
C GLY A 141 20.04 -8.91 3.91
N ASN A 142 19.50 -8.12 3.00
CA ASN A 142 18.80 -8.61 1.82
C ASN A 142 19.76 -9.29 0.84
N ARG A 143 19.24 -10.10 -0.05
CA ARG A 143 20.00 -10.82 -1.08
C ARG A 143 19.58 -10.32 -2.45
N VAL A 144 20.54 -10.18 -3.35
CA VAL A 144 20.27 -10.07 -4.77
C VAL A 144 20.34 -11.47 -5.36
N VAL A 145 19.32 -11.84 -6.12
CA VAL A 145 19.25 -13.15 -6.77
C VAL A 145 18.99 -13.02 -8.25
N ARG A 146 19.66 -13.85 -9.03
CA ARG A 146 19.38 -14.09 -10.43
C ARG A 146 18.51 -15.32 -10.56
N PHE A 147 17.48 -15.22 -11.42
CA PHE A 147 16.60 -16.34 -11.75
C PHE A 147 16.99 -17.00 -13.05
N ASP A 148 16.94 -18.33 -13.05
CA ASP A 148 17.09 -19.18 -14.22
C ASP A 148 15.83 -20.05 -14.34
N TYR A 149 15.14 -19.97 -15.49
CA TYR A 149 13.93 -20.73 -15.78
C TYR A 149 13.80 -21.00 -17.29
N ASP A 150 12.93 -21.91 -17.68
CA ASP A 150 12.69 -22.26 -19.08
C ASP A 150 11.93 -21.13 -19.80
N THR A 151 12.66 -20.36 -20.62
CA THR A 151 12.12 -19.24 -21.41
C THR A 151 11.32 -19.65 -22.63
N GLU A 152 11.34 -20.92 -23.03
CA GLU A 152 10.46 -21.44 -24.07
C GLU A 152 9.05 -21.66 -23.51
N LYS A 153 8.98 -22.12 -22.24
CA LYS A 153 7.73 -22.37 -21.53
C LYS A 153 7.13 -21.12 -20.90
N TYR A 154 7.94 -20.28 -20.28
CA TYR A 154 7.51 -19.05 -19.60
C TYR A 154 8.15 -17.83 -20.28
N LYS A 155 7.34 -16.90 -20.77
CA LYS A 155 7.85 -15.72 -21.48
C LYS A 155 8.38 -14.64 -20.54
N THR A 156 7.86 -14.62 -19.32
CA THR A 156 8.25 -13.65 -18.28
C THR A 156 8.46 -14.34 -16.94
N VAL A 157 9.24 -13.74 -16.05
CA VAL A 157 9.37 -14.19 -14.67
C VAL A 157 8.02 -14.15 -13.93
N TYR A 158 7.12 -13.25 -14.30
CA TYR A 158 5.79 -13.14 -13.67
C TYR A 158 4.93 -14.38 -13.94
N GLU A 159 5.01 -14.97 -15.14
CA GLU A 159 4.33 -16.24 -15.44
C GLU A 159 4.87 -17.39 -14.57
N VAL A 160 6.17 -17.40 -14.29
CA VAL A 160 6.78 -18.37 -13.36
C VAL A 160 6.25 -18.15 -11.95
N LEU A 161 6.23 -16.89 -11.48
CA LEU A 161 5.73 -16.55 -10.15
C LEU A 161 4.25 -16.92 -9.99
N ASP A 162 3.43 -16.71 -11.01
CA ASP A 162 2.01 -17.12 -11.00
C ASP A 162 1.86 -18.65 -10.85
N ALA A 163 2.76 -19.41 -11.46
CA ALA A 163 2.72 -20.88 -11.41
C ALA A 163 3.14 -21.46 -10.05
N ILE A 164 4.18 -20.89 -9.40
CA ILE A 164 4.78 -21.50 -8.21
C ILE A 164 4.77 -20.62 -6.96
N GLY A 165 4.53 -19.31 -7.12
CA GLY A 165 4.56 -18.34 -6.03
C GLY A 165 3.30 -18.35 -5.18
N ASN A 166 3.47 -17.90 -3.96
CA ASN A 166 2.39 -17.65 -3.01
C ASN A 166 2.23 -16.15 -2.78
N MET A 167 0.98 -15.72 -2.51
CA MET A 167 0.69 -14.33 -2.18
C MET A 167 1.42 -13.93 -0.89
N PRO A 168 2.16 -12.83 -0.89
CA PRO A 168 2.89 -12.33 0.27
C PRO A 168 1.93 -11.59 1.22
N LEU A 169 1.16 -12.35 1.99
CA LEU A 169 0.23 -11.77 2.95
C LEU A 169 0.96 -11.09 4.10
N PRO A 170 0.39 -10.00 4.65
CA PRO A 170 0.91 -9.37 5.87
C PRO A 170 0.98 -10.37 7.04
N PRO A 171 1.91 -10.19 7.99
CA PRO A 171 2.15 -11.15 9.06
C PRO A 171 0.96 -11.34 10.01
N TYR A 172 0.05 -10.39 10.10
CA TYR A 172 -1.17 -10.47 10.91
C TYR A 172 -2.28 -11.30 10.27
N ILE A 173 -2.18 -11.62 8.96
CA ILE A 173 -3.05 -12.58 8.30
C ILE A 173 -2.39 -13.95 8.42
N THR A 174 -2.88 -14.76 9.34
CA THR A 174 -2.35 -16.10 9.64
C THR A 174 -3.12 -17.20 8.92
N LYS A 175 -4.29 -16.89 8.40
CA LYS A 175 -5.14 -17.83 7.68
C LYS A 175 -4.76 -17.88 6.20
N ARG A 176 -4.85 -19.06 5.59
CA ARG A 176 -4.59 -19.23 4.16
C ARG A 176 -5.78 -18.69 3.37
N LEU A 177 -5.50 -17.88 2.35
CA LEU A 177 -6.52 -17.48 1.39
C LEU A 177 -6.88 -18.65 0.46
N GLU A 178 -8.16 -18.82 0.20
CA GLU A 178 -8.67 -19.79 -0.77
C GLU A 178 -8.41 -19.30 -2.19
N ASN A 179 -8.63 -18.00 -2.45
CA ASN A 179 -8.44 -17.39 -3.76
C ASN A 179 -7.38 -16.29 -3.71
N LYS A 180 -6.39 -16.35 -4.61
CA LYS A 180 -5.37 -15.29 -4.76
C LYS A 180 -5.99 -13.93 -5.08
N SER A 181 -7.12 -13.91 -5.79
CA SER A 181 -7.86 -12.70 -6.16
C SER A 181 -8.47 -11.94 -4.97
N ASP A 182 -8.62 -12.58 -3.82
CA ASP A 182 -9.15 -11.93 -2.62
C ASP A 182 -8.20 -10.84 -2.08
N TYR A 183 -6.91 -10.93 -2.41
CA TYR A 183 -5.89 -9.94 -2.06
C TYR A 183 -5.48 -9.09 -3.26
N GLN A 184 -6.41 -8.82 -4.19
CA GLN A 184 -6.24 -7.93 -5.33
C GLN A 184 -7.40 -6.96 -5.44
N THR A 185 -7.14 -5.72 -5.82
CA THR A 185 -8.19 -4.77 -6.19
C THR A 185 -8.80 -5.13 -7.55
N VAL A 186 -10.04 -4.72 -7.80
CA VAL A 186 -10.73 -4.98 -9.08
C VAL A 186 -10.12 -4.21 -10.26
N TYR A 187 -9.22 -3.28 -9.97
CA TYR A 187 -8.51 -2.44 -10.96
C TYR A 187 -6.98 -2.69 -10.96
N ALA A 188 -6.50 -3.77 -10.33
CA ALA A 188 -5.08 -4.11 -10.33
C ALA A 188 -4.57 -4.44 -11.73
N LYS A 189 -3.52 -3.74 -12.19
CA LYS A 189 -2.92 -3.87 -13.53
C LYS A 189 -1.40 -3.99 -13.47
N GLU A 190 -0.74 -3.02 -12.78
CA GLU A 190 0.70 -2.82 -12.83
C GLU A 190 1.42 -3.78 -11.88
N GLU A 191 2.01 -4.82 -12.44
CA GLU A 191 2.72 -5.86 -11.67
C GLU A 191 3.98 -5.31 -11.00
N GLY A 192 4.28 -5.79 -9.78
CA GLY A 192 5.52 -5.43 -9.06
C GLY A 192 5.33 -5.14 -7.58
N SER A 193 4.10 -5.08 -7.07
CA SER A 193 3.85 -4.80 -5.66
C SER A 193 3.96 -6.06 -4.80
N ALA A 194 4.59 -5.93 -3.63
CA ALA A 194 4.63 -6.97 -2.62
C ALA A 194 3.42 -6.95 -1.67
N ALA A 195 2.58 -5.91 -1.72
CA ALA A 195 1.35 -5.82 -0.94
C ALA A 195 0.24 -5.11 -1.72
N ALA A 196 -1.01 -5.46 -1.46
CA ALA A 196 -2.16 -4.82 -2.07
C ALA A 196 -2.41 -3.42 -1.49
N PRO A 197 -2.90 -2.46 -2.30
CA PRO A 197 -3.46 -1.21 -1.80
C PRO A 197 -4.86 -1.48 -1.20
N THR A 198 -4.88 -1.94 0.06
CA THR A 198 -6.01 -2.66 0.66
C THR A 198 -7.28 -1.83 0.81
N ALA A 199 -7.21 -0.50 0.87
CA ALA A 199 -8.40 0.37 0.83
C ALA A 199 -9.20 0.20 -0.48
N GLY A 200 -8.55 -0.24 -1.55
CA GLY A 200 -9.19 -0.54 -2.82
C GLY A 200 -9.94 -1.87 -2.85
N LEU A 201 -9.72 -2.75 -1.88
CA LEU A 201 -10.39 -4.06 -1.82
C LEU A 201 -11.90 -3.94 -1.56
N HIS A 202 -12.34 -2.81 -1.02
CA HIS A 202 -13.75 -2.56 -0.75
C HIS A 202 -14.58 -2.25 -2.01
N PHE A 203 -13.92 -1.82 -3.08
CA PHE A 203 -14.63 -1.51 -4.33
C PHE A 203 -15.02 -2.76 -5.10
N THR A 204 -16.23 -2.71 -5.67
CA THR A 204 -16.69 -3.66 -6.69
C THR A 204 -16.75 -2.97 -8.05
N PRO A 205 -16.69 -3.72 -9.17
CA PRO A 205 -16.88 -3.13 -10.50
C PRO A 205 -18.18 -2.32 -10.60
N GLU A 206 -19.27 -2.84 -10.02
CA GLU A 206 -20.60 -2.23 -10.05
C GLU A 206 -20.61 -0.88 -9.30
N LEU A 207 -19.96 -0.81 -8.13
CA LEU A 207 -19.84 0.43 -7.36
C LEU A 207 -19.03 1.47 -8.14
N LEU A 208 -17.91 1.09 -8.75
CA LEU A 208 -17.09 1.98 -9.57
C LEU A 208 -17.87 2.53 -10.77
N GLU A 209 -18.65 1.69 -11.47
CA GLU A 209 -19.47 2.14 -12.59
C GLU A 209 -20.57 3.13 -12.15
N ARG A 210 -21.18 2.91 -10.98
CA ARG A 210 -22.15 3.85 -10.40
C ARG A 210 -21.49 5.19 -10.05
N ILE A 211 -20.29 5.17 -9.49
CA ILE A 211 -19.52 6.37 -9.15
C ILE A 211 -19.18 7.16 -10.41
N LYS A 212 -18.67 6.50 -11.46
CA LYS A 212 -18.39 7.12 -12.76
C LYS A 212 -19.65 7.69 -13.41
N ALA A 213 -20.77 6.96 -13.33
CA ALA A 213 -22.07 7.41 -13.86
C ALA A 213 -22.60 8.66 -13.13
N LYS A 214 -22.21 8.90 -11.88
CA LYS A 214 -22.49 10.13 -11.14
C LYS A 214 -21.69 11.34 -11.65
N GLY A 215 -20.67 11.13 -12.51
CA GLY A 215 -19.79 12.19 -13.04
C GLY A 215 -18.46 12.31 -12.29
N VAL A 216 -18.26 11.54 -11.23
CA VAL A 216 -17.00 11.54 -10.45
C VAL A 216 -15.84 11.08 -11.34
N GLY A 217 -14.75 11.83 -11.34
CA GLY A 217 -13.53 11.46 -12.04
C GLY A 217 -12.86 10.22 -11.45
N TYR A 218 -12.08 9.55 -12.28
CA TYR A 218 -11.37 8.35 -11.89
C TYR A 218 -9.97 8.35 -12.50
N GLY A 219 -8.95 8.35 -11.66
CA GLY A 219 -7.55 8.30 -12.08
C GLY A 219 -6.78 7.19 -11.37
N GLU A 220 -5.82 6.62 -12.10
CA GLU A 220 -4.97 5.56 -11.59
C GLU A 220 -3.53 6.06 -11.45
N VAL A 221 -2.95 5.80 -10.29
CA VAL A 221 -1.51 5.95 -10.03
C VAL A 221 -0.93 4.59 -9.71
N THR A 222 0.38 4.45 -9.80
CA THR A 222 1.10 3.26 -9.38
C THR A 222 1.98 3.61 -8.18
N LEU A 223 1.95 2.81 -7.14
CA LEU A 223 2.98 2.76 -6.11
C LEU A 223 3.20 1.28 -5.76
N HIS A 224 4.39 0.79 -6.00
CA HIS A 224 4.76 -0.58 -5.63
C HIS A 224 5.10 -0.65 -4.14
N VAL A 225 4.13 -1.16 -3.39
CA VAL A 225 4.27 -1.28 -1.93
C VAL A 225 5.32 -2.32 -1.60
N GLY A 226 6.36 -1.89 -0.88
CA GLY A 226 7.38 -2.77 -0.34
C GLY A 226 6.95 -3.39 0.99
N LEU A 227 7.63 -4.46 1.39
CA LEU A 227 7.39 -5.12 2.69
C LEU A 227 7.79 -4.28 3.90
N GLY A 228 8.48 -3.16 3.66
CA GLY A 228 8.80 -2.17 4.69
C GLY A 228 7.56 -1.64 5.41
N THR A 229 6.44 -1.54 4.70
CA THR A 229 5.14 -1.09 5.24
C THR A 229 4.62 -1.94 6.40
N PHE A 230 5.06 -3.21 6.49
CA PHE A 230 4.68 -4.11 7.60
C PHE A 230 5.70 -4.14 8.74
N ARG A 231 6.79 -3.37 8.64
CA ARG A 231 7.77 -3.31 9.73
C ARG A 231 7.28 -2.32 10.79
N PRO A 232 7.33 -2.70 12.08
CA PRO A 232 6.99 -1.76 13.14
C PRO A 232 7.99 -0.59 13.16
N VAL A 233 7.51 0.58 13.53
CA VAL A 233 8.36 1.74 13.84
C VAL A 233 9.23 1.38 15.06
N LYS A 234 10.52 1.65 14.98
CA LYS A 234 11.49 1.25 16.03
C LYS A 234 12.09 2.42 16.79
N VAL A 235 11.69 3.63 16.44
CA VAL A 235 12.17 4.86 17.07
C VAL A 235 11.13 5.38 18.06
N ASP A 236 11.56 6.05 19.11
CA ASP A 236 10.64 6.67 20.06
C ASP A 236 10.07 7.97 19.49
N LYS A 237 10.93 8.85 18.96
CA LYS A 237 10.50 10.09 18.31
C LYS A 237 10.15 9.82 16.86
N ILE A 238 8.93 10.17 16.48
CA ILE A 238 8.44 9.87 15.11
C ILE A 238 9.28 10.56 14.04
N GLU A 239 9.81 11.77 14.28
CA GLU A 239 10.64 12.51 13.34
C GLU A 239 11.98 11.80 12.98
N GLU A 240 12.42 10.85 13.81
CA GLU A 240 13.65 10.07 13.57
C GLU A 240 13.38 8.87 12.62
N HIS A 241 12.11 8.55 12.35
CA HIS A 241 11.77 7.43 11.47
C HIS A 241 12.19 7.70 10.03
N LEU A 242 12.79 6.69 9.39
CA LEU A 242 13.17 6.70 7.99
C LEU A 242 12.25 5.78 7.19
N MET A 243 11.48 6.36 6.28
CA MET A 243 10.66 5.59 5.34
C MET A 243 11.53 4.95 4.27
N HIS A 244 11.13 3.77 3.84
CA HIS A 244 11.73 3.10 2.68
C HIS A 244 11.29 3.79 1.39
N GLY A 245 12.19 3.84 0.40
CA GLY A 245 11.84 4.26 -0.95
C GLY A 245 10.90 3.25 -1.61
N GLU A 246 9.86 3.74 -2.25
CA GLU A 246 8.90 2.96 -3.02
C GLU A 246 8.72 3.61 -4.39
N TYR A 247 8.84 2.80 -5.46
CA TYR A 247 8.64 3.28 -6.82
C TYR A 247 7.19 3.71 -7.04
N PHE A 248 7.01 4.85 -7.69
CA PHE A 248 5.70 5.35 -8.09
C PHE A 248 5.70 5.86 -9.53
N HIS A 249 4.51 5.91 -10.11
CA HIS A 249 4.23 6.45 -11.44
C HIS A 249 2.88 7.16 -11.47
N ILE A 250 2.81 8.29 -12.17
CA ILE A 250 1.57 9.00 -12.53
C ILE A 250 1.66 9.51 -13.96
N THR A 251 0.63 9.26 -14.77
CA THR A 251 0.60 9.68 -16.17
C THR A 251 0.28 11.16 -16.35
N ASP A 252 0.69 11.73 -17.49
CA ASP A 252 0.32 13.11 -17.91
C ASP A 252 -1.20 13.33 -17.90
N GLU A 253 -1.96 12.32 -18.34
CA GLU A 253 -3.42 12.38 -18.45
C GLU A 253 -4.06 12.51 -17.07
N VAL A 254 -3.67 11.65 -16.12
CA VAL A 254 -4.19 11.67 -14.75
C VAL A 254 -3.80 12.96 -14.03
N ALA A 255 -2.55 13.41 -14.15
CA ALA A 255 -2.11 14.66 -13.54
C ALA A 255 -2.88 15.87 -14.09
N ARG A 256 -3.13 15.91 -15.41
CA ARG A 256 -3.94 16.97 -16.04
C ARG A 256 -5.38 16.95 -15.54
N GLU A 257 -6.04 15.78 -15.52
CA GLU A 257 -7.43 15.67 -15.06
C GLU A 257 -7.59 16.10 -13.60
N ILE A 258 -6.65 15.71 -12.71
CA ILE A 258 -6.62 16.16 -11.31
C ILE A 258 -6.59 17.69 -11.25
N ASN A 259 -5.68 18.32 -11.98
CA ASN A 259 -5.53 19.78 -11.97
C ASN A 259 -6.77 20.50 -12.54
N GLU A 260 -7.39 19.96 -13.59
CA GLU A 260 -8.61 20.52 -14.19
C GLU A 260 -9.81 20.42 -13.23
N ARG A 261 -9.96 19.32 -12.51
CA ARG A 261 -11.05 19.14 -11.54
C ARG A 261 -10.86 20.05 -10.32
N ARG A 262 -9.65 20.16 -9.80
CA ARG A 262 -9.34 21.13 -8.73
C ARG A 262 -9.65 22.56 -9.13
N ALA A 263 -9.32 22.96 -10.35
CA ALA A 263 -9.63 24.29 -10.88
C ALA A 263 -11.14 24.57 -10.96
N LYS A 264 -11.98 23.52 -11.01
CA LYS A 264 -13.45 23.61 -10.97
C LYS A 264 -14.02 23.49 -9.55
N GLY A 265 -13.19 23.40 -8.51
CA GLY A 265 -13.58 23.26 -7.11
C GLY A 265 -13.88 21.81 -6.66
N GLY A 266 -13.54 20.82 -7.48
CA GLY A 266 -13.66 19.40 -7.11
C GLY A 266 -12.58 18.99 -6.12
N ARG A 267 -12.93 18.04 -5.24
CA ARG A 267 -11.99 17.44 -4.26
C ARG A 267 -11.22 16.28 -4.89
N ILE A 268 -9.97 16.13 -4.49
CA ILE A 268 -9.15 14.97 -4.84
C ILE A 268 -9.18 13.99 -3.68
N ILE A 269 -9.79 12.84 -3.92
CA ILE A 269 -10.05 11.81 -2.92
C ILE A 269 -9.08 10.65 -3.17
N ALA A 270 -8.11 10.51 -2.30
CA ALA A 270 -7.15 9.40 -2.38
C ALA A 270 -7.79 8.10 -1.86
N VAL A 271 -7.67 7.02 -2.64
CA VAL A 271 -8.04 5.68 -2.21
C VAL A 271 -6.79 4.95 -1.71
N GLY A 272 -6.66 4.87 -0.40
CA GLY A 272 -5.52 4.32 0.30
C GLY A 272 -4.40 5.33 0.56
N THR A 273 -3.63 5.04 1.59
CA THR A 273 -2.43 5.82 1.97
C THR A 273 -1.36 5.80 0.87
N THR A 274 -1.37 4.78 0.02
CA THR A 274 -0.47 4.67 -1.14
C THR A 274 -0.76 5.73 -2.19
N SER A 275 -2.02 5.90 -2.60
CA SER A 275 -2.43 6.96 -3.54
C SER A 275 -2.19 8.35 -2.94
N CYS A 276 -2.46 8.51 -1.64
CA CYS A 276 -2.16 9.74 -0.90
C CYS A 276 -0.67 10.08 -0.97
N ARG A 277 0.21 9.12 -0.71
CA ARG A 277 1.67 9.34 -0.76
C ARG A 277 2.16 9.69 -2.16
N VAL A 278 1.62 9.07 -3.22
CA VAL A 278 1.96 9.46 -4.60
C VAL A 278 1.56 10.92 -4.84
N LEU A 279 0.29 11.26 -4.60
CA LEU A 279 -0.23 12.60 -4.85
C LEU A 279 0.56 13.67 -4.11
N GLU A 280 0.87 13.46 -2.84
CA GLU A 280 1.66 14.40 -2.03
C GLU A 280 3.12 14.49 -2.46
N SER A 281 3.68 13.41 -3.03
CA SER A 281 5.05 13.39 -3.56
C SER A 281 5.19 14.20 -4.85
N VAL A 282 4.18 14.16 -5.72
CA VAL A 282 4.26 14.78 -7.05
C VAL A 282 3.65 16.18 -7.11
N SER A 283 3.20 16.71 -5.97
CA SER A 283 2.52 18.01 -5.91
C SER A 283 3.43 19.11 -5.41
N THR A 284 3.35 20.26 -6.07
CA THR A 284 3.95 21.50 -5.62
C THR A 284 3.17 22.14 -4.45
N PRO A 285 3.75 23.07 -3.69
CA PRO A 285 3.07 23.67 -2.53
C PRO A 285 1.75 24.38 -2.84
N ASP A 286 1.53 24.81 -4.08
CA ASP A 286 0.27 25.38 -4.58
C ASP A 286 -0.77 24.30 -4.96
N GLY A 287 -0.45 23.03 -4.76
CA GLY A 287 -1.35 21.89 -4.99
C GLY A 287 -1.40 21.40 -6.44
N LYS A 288 -0.55 21.89 -7.33
CA LYS A 288 -0.47 21.41 -8.70
C LYS A 288 0.24 20.07 -8.77
N VAL A 289 -0.42 19.08 -9.37
CA VAL A 289 0.08 17.72 -9.58
C VAL A 289 0.89 17.65 -10.88
N HIS A 290 2.06 17.02 -10.84
CA HIS A 290 2.96 16.85 -11.97
C HIS A 290 3.11 15.39 -12.35
N PRO A 291 3.21 15.06 -13.66
CA PRO A 291 3.48 13.71 -14.14
C PRO A 291 4.96 13.38 -13.96
N ILE A 292 5.27 12.64 -12.92
CA ILE A 292 6.64 12.29 -12.51
C ILE A 292 6.69 10.80 -12.17
N ASP A 293 7.75 10.14 -12.63
CA ASP A 293 8.14 8.80 -12.19
C ASP A 293 9.29 8.93 -11.21
N GLY A 294 9.34 8.09 -10.20
CA GLY A 294 10.45 8.12 -9.27
C GLY A 294 10.29 7.21 -8.06
N GLU A 295 11.10 7.46 -7.06
CA GLU A 295 10.96 6.83 -5.74
C GLU A 295 10.49 7.87 -4.73
N THR A 296 9.59 7.46 -3.82
CA THR A 296 9.17 8.28 -2.69
C THR A 296 9.46 7.59 -1.37
N SER A 297 10.07 8.32 -0.46
CA SER A 297 10.18 7.98 0.96
C SER A 297 9.45 9.00 1.85
N ILE A 298 8.43 9.65 1.29
CA ILE A 298 7.63 10.64 2.02
C ILE A 298 7.04 10.02 3.29
N PHE A 299 7.26 10.69 4.41
CA PHE A 299 6.69 10.35 5.71
C PHE A 299 5.74 11.44 6.17
N ILE A 300 4.44 11.13 6.20
CA ILE A 300 3.37 12.06 6.56
C ILE A 300 2.94 11.77 8.00
N TYR A 301 3.02 12.79 8.86
CA TYR A 301 2.64 12.75 10.27
C TYR A 301 2.11 14.12 10.73
N PRO A 302 1.49 14.26 11.90
CA PRO A 302 0.90 15.52 12.36
C PRO A 302 1.85 16.71 12.25
N GLY A 303 1.34 17.80 11.64
CA GLY A 303 2.11 18.99 11.26
C GLY A 303 2.40 19.07 9.76
N TYR A 304 2.28 17.94 9.02
CA TYR A 304 2.37 17.95 7.56
C TYR A 304 1.21 18.73 6.93
N LYS A 305 1.52 19.56 5.93
CA LYS A 305 0.53 20.34 5.19
C LYS A 305 0.21 19.64 3.88
N PHE A 306 -0.97 19.09 3.78
CA PHE A 306 -1.44 18.45 2.55
C PHE A 306 -1.54 19.46 1.41
N LYS A 307 -1.11 19.04 0.21
CA LYS A 307 -1.04 19.87 -0.98
C LYS A 307 -2.12 19.49 -2.00
N ALA A 308 -2.34 18.21 -2.20
CA ALA A 308 -3.20 17.69 -3.25
C ALA A 308 -4.38 16.87 -2.74
N VAL A 309 -4.27 16.24 -1.58
CA VAL A 309 -5.31 15.34 -1.07
C VAL A 309 -6.29 16.11 -0.19
N ASP A 310 -7.56 16.12 -0.62
CA ASP A 310 -8.66 16.78 0.08
C ASP A 310 -9.45 15.81 0.97
N ALA A 311 -9.56 14.54 0.57
CA ALA A 311 -10.24 13.49 1.33
C ALA A 311 -9.51 12.15 1.16
N LEU A 312 -9.71 11.23 2.09
CA LEU A 312 -9.02 9.94 2.12
C LEU A 312 -9.97 8.79 2.43
N ILE A 313 -9.96 7.77 1.59
CA ILE A 313 -10.58 6.47 1.88
C ILE A 313 -9.46 5.52 2.33
N THR A 314 -9.58 4.91 3.48
CA THR A 314 -8.53 4.05 4.03
C THR A 314 -9.10 2.93 4.89
N ASN A 315 -8.26 1.96 5.29
CA ASN A 315 -8.59 0.96 6.31
C ASN A 315 -8.27 1.49 7.71
N PHE A 316 -8.65 0.76 8.73
CA PHE A 316 -8.13 0.95 10.08
C PHE A 316 -6.73 0.35 10.20
N HIS A 317 -5.80 1.10 10.79
CA HIS A 317 -4.37 0.80 10.82
C HIS A 317 -3.90 0.30 12.19
N LEU A 318 -2.73 -0.35 12.22
CA LEU A 318 -2.08 -0.80 13.44
C LEU A 318 -1.79 0.36 14.42
N PRO A 319 -1.88 0.11 15.73
CA PRO A 319 -1.31 1.02 16.72
C PRO A 319 0.15 1.33 16.38
N GLU A 320 0.59 2.54 16.66
CA GLU A 320 1.98 2.98 16.53
C GLU A 320 2.58 2.86 15.10
N SER A 321 1.73 2.69 14.07
CA SER A 321 2.17 2.58 12.67
C SER A 321 2.31 3.94 11.99
N THR A 322 3.15 4.01 10.95
CA THR A 322 3.25 5.21 10.09
C THR A 322 1.93 5.57 9.41
N LEU A 323 1.02 4.60 9.26
CA LEU A 323 -0.27 4.80 8.58
C LEU A 323 -1.28 5.51 9.46
N ILE A 324 -1.36 5.19 10.78
CA ILE A 324 -2.21 5.96 11.70
C ILE A 324 -1.68 7.38 11.87
N MET A 325 -0.36 7.58 11.77
CA MET A 325 0.25 8.92 11.80
C MET A 325 -0.17 9.75 10.59
N LEU A 326 -0.23 9.16 9.38
CA LEU A 326 -0.72 9.82 8.17
C LEU A 326 -2.19 10.22 8.31
N VAL A 327 -3.04 9.30 8.78
CA VAL A 327 -4.47 9.57 9.01
C VAL A 327 -4.64 10.69 10.04
N SER A 328 -3.84 10.66 11.12
CA SER A 328 -3.83 11.70 12.16
C SER A 328 -3.33 13.05 11.64
N ALA A 329 -2.43 13.06 10.66
CA ALA A 329 -1.99 14.29 10.01
C ALA A 329 -3.12 14.95 9.21
N LEU A 330 -4.01 14.14 8.59
CA LEU A 330 -5.10 14.65 7.77
C LEU A 330 -6.30 15.13 8.60
N ALA A 331 -6.68 14.39 9.64
CA ALA A 331 -7.91 14.64 10.37
C ALA A 331 -7.71 15.21 11.81
N GLY A 332 -6.46 15.34 12.25
CA GLY A 332 -6.14 15.71 13.62
C GLY A 332 -5.98 14.49 14.53
N LYS A 333 -4.90 14.47 15.31
CA LYS A 333 -4.51 13.31 16.13
C LYS A 333 -5.60 12.90 17.13
N GLU A 334 -6.10 13.85 17.91
CA GLU A 334 -7.08 13.56 18.96
C GLU A 334 -8.39 13.00 18.39
N PHE A 335 -8.88 13.61 17.32
CA PHE A 335 -10.10 13.16 16.65
C PHE A 335 -9.94 11.76 16.08
N VAL A 336 -8.81 11.46 15.42
CA VAL A 336 -8.51 10.11 14.90
C VAL A 336 -8.41 9.09 16.02
N MET A 337 -7.69 9.37 17.10
CA MET A 337 -7.54 8.41 18.21
C MET A 337 -8.90 8.10 18.85
N ASN A 338 -9.76 9.11 19.06
CA ASN A 338 -11.14 8.90 19.54
C ASN A 338 -12.00 8.06 18.56
N ALA A 339 -11.82 8.27 17.25
CA ALA A 339 -12.50 7.48 16.22
C ALA A 339 -12.05 6.00 16.25
N TYR A 340 -10.76 5.74 16.46
CA TYR A 340 -10.22 4.39 16.59
C TYR A 340 -10.72 3.67 17.86
N GLU A 341 -10.79 4.37 19.01
CA GLU A 341 -11.41 3.82 20.21
C GLU A 341 -12.90 3.51 20.00
N THR A 342 -13.60 4.38 19.28
CA THR A 342 -15.01 4.15 18.90
C THR A 342 -15.11 2.94 17.98
N ALA A 343 -14.22 2.78 17.00
CA ALA A 343 -14.19 1.62 16.11
C ALA A 343 -13.98 0.30 16.87
N VAL A 344 -13.12 0.28 17.89
CA VAL A 344 -12.94 -0.89 18.77
C VAL A 344 -14.24 -1.19 19.53
N LYS A 345 -14.87 -0.19 20.16
CA LYS A 345 -16.15 -0.36 20.91
C LYS A 345 -17.29 -0.87 20.01
N GLU A 346 -17.38 -0.33 18.80
CA GLU A 346 -18.41 -0.67 17.79
C GLU A 346 -18.05 -1.93 16.99
N LYS A 347 -16.95 -2.62 17.36
CA LYS A 347 -16.50 -3.88 16.74
C LYS A 347 -16.35 -3.74 15.22
N TYR A 348 -15.64 -2.70 14.78
CA TYR A 348 -15.11 -2.65 13.43
C TYR A 348 -14.01 -3.67 13.27
N ARG A 349 -13.85 -4.17 12.06
CA ARG A 349 -12.74 -5.05 11.70
C ARG A 349 -11.56 -4.22 11.23
N PHE A 350 -10.37 -4.65 11.58
CA PHE A 350 -9.14 -3.89 11.35
C PHE A 350 -8.27 -4.51 10.27
N PHE A 351 -7.40 -3.71 9.67
CA PHE A 351 -6.36 -4.00 8.67
C PHE A 351 -6.90 -4.37 7.29
N SER A 352 -6.08 -5.12 6.51
CA SER A 352 -6.25 -5.36 5.07
C SER A 352 -7.64 -5.84 4.65
N PHE A 353 -8.26 -6.72 5.41
CA PHE A 353 -9.59 -7.27 5.15
C PHE A 353 -10.67 -6.70 6.09
N GLY A 354 -10.30 -5.67 6.81
CA GLY A 354 -11.19 -5.02 7.76
C GLY A 354 -12.24 -4.15 7.12
N ASP A 355 -12.72 -3.19 7.89
CA ASP A 355 -13.69 -2.20 7.49
C ASP A 355 -13.00 -0.92 7.01
N ALA A 356 -13.76 0.00 6.46
CA ALA A 356 -13.23 1.21 5.83
C ALA A 356 -13.48 2.46 6.68
N MET A 357 -12.66 3.48 6.43
CA MET A 357 -12.83 4.84 6.92
C MET A 357 -12.82 5.81 5.73
N LEU A 358 -13.71 6.77 5.72
CA LEU A 358 -13.70 7.93 4.84
C LEU A 358 -13.46 9.18 5.68
N ILE A 359 -12.47 9.98 5.31
CA ILE A 359 -12.15 11.28 5.93
C ILE A 359 -12.48 12.35 4.92
N VAL A 360 -13.41 13.24 5.27
CA VAL A 360 -13.87 14.40 4.46
C VAL A 360 -13.64 15.72 5.14
#